data_a8c5b0d52c1b57d5f99d10869ff2ee46
#
_entry.id   a8c5b0d52c1b57d5f99d10869ff2ee46
#
_cell.length_a   1.000
_cell.length_b   1.000
_cell.length_c   1.000
_cell.angle_alpha   90.00
_cell.angle_beta   90.00
_cell.angle_gamma   90.00
#
_symmetry.space_group_name_H-M   'P 1'
#
loop_
_entity.id
_entity.type
_entity.pdbx_description
1 polymer ?
#
loop_
_entity_poly.entity_id
_entity_poly.type
_entity_poly.pdbx_seq_one_letter_code
_entity_poly.pdbx_strand_id
1 'polypeptide(L)'
;MRSGRLNIAAFSPGPVHFAVNLSGAVPFAIRGNEQGPVGMNLKMIVRKESSYQKLDDLKGKRIAHTSPSSNSGNLAPRALFPKLGLTPDTDYKVVYSGKHDQSILGVKTGDYDAAPVASDVLQHMTDRGVVKADDFRVLYTSEMFPTDAYAYAYNLEPMLQTKIKQCFYDYKVPAEMAKGLGGDRFLPITYQKDWELVRTVAAYRA
;
A
#
# COMPACT_ATOMS: atom_id res chain seq x y z
N MET A 1 -0.65 -21.73 4.21
CA MET A 1 -0.24 -22.30 2.94
C MET A 1 0.90 -23.32 3.11
N ARG A 2 2.08 -22.94 3.54
CA ARG A 2 3.23 -23.87 3.69
C ARG A 2 2.90 -25.18 4.47
N SER A 3 2.08 -25.09 5.48
CA SER A 3 1.65 -26.27 6.30
C SER A 3 0.51 -27.08 5.68
N GLY A 4 0.04 -26.76 4.47
CA GLY A 4 -1.10 -27.41 3.81
C GLY A 4 -2.49 -27.13 4.41
N ARG A 5 -2.56 -26.37 5.52
CA ARG A 5 -3.85 -26.09 6.20
C ARG A 5 -4.66 -24.94 5.60
N LEU A 6 -4.06 -24.17 4.69
CA LEU A 6 -4.69 -23.02 4.06
C LEU A 6 -4.43 -23.06 2.56
N ASN A 7 -5.47 -23.22 1.76
CA ASN A 7 -5.39 -23.38 0.32
C ASN A 7 -5.56 -22.07 -0.47
N ILE A 8 -6.34 -21.14 0.09
CA ILE A 8 -6.57 -19.79 -0.48
C ILE A 8 -6.36 -18.76 0.61
N ALA A 9 -5.76 -17.63 0.30
CA ALA A 9 -5.60 -16.51 1.21
C ALA A 9 -5.52 -15.18 0.46
N ALA A 10 -5.88 -14.10 1.16
CA ALA A 10 -5.58 -12.73 0.74
C ALA A 10 -4.33 -12.23 1.46
N PHE A 11 -3.48 -11.52 0.74
CA PHE A 11 -2.25 -10.92 1.27
C PHE A 11 -2.20 -9.44 0.90
N SER A 12 -1.91 -8.60 1.87
CA SER A 12 -1.58 -7.21 1.59
C SER A 12 -0.23 -7.08 0.85
N PRO A 13 0.07 -5.95 0.21
CA PRO A 13 1.23 -5.81 -0.68
C PRO A 13 2.58 -6.18 -0.05
N GLY A 14 2.80 -5.79 1.21
CA GLY A 14 4.07 -6.10 1.89
C GLY A 14 4.33 -7.61 2.10
N PRO A 15 3.37 -8.37 2.64
CA PRO A 15 3.49 -9.81 2.87
C PRO A 15 3.47 -10.71 1.64
N VAL A 16 2.92 -10.26 0.51
CA VAL A 16 2.71 -11.14 -0.65
C VAL A 16 3.99 -11.80 -1.15
N HIS A 17 5.11 -11.10 -1.18
CA HIS A 17 6.36 -11.67 -1.66
C HIS A 17 6.91 -12.77 -0.74
N PHE A 18 6.70 -12.64 0.58
CA PHE A 18 7.03 -13.72 1.53
C PHE A 18 6.12 -14.93 1.31
N ALA A 19 4.82 -14.70 1.05
CA ALA A 19 3.90 -15.78 0.75
C ALA A 19 4.29 -16.52 -0.54
N VAL A 20 4.70 -15.81 -1.58
CA VAL A 20 5.20 -16.41 -2.82
C VAL A 20 6.48 -17.21 -2.56
N ASN A 21 7.50 -16.58 -1.99
CA ASN A 21 8.84 -17.16 -1.88
C ASN A 21 8.94 -18.27 -0.81
N LEU A 22 8.20 -18.14 0.31
CA LEU A 22 8.32 -19.07 1.44
C LEU A 22 7.23 -20.13 1.50
N SER A 23 6.11 -19.94 0.81
CA SER A 23 4.98 -20.88 0.87
C SER A 23 4.41 -21.29 -0.49
N GLY A 24 4.99 -20.84 -1.58
CA GLY A 24 4.51 -21.13 -2.92
C GLY A 24 3.10 -20.62 -3.18
N ALA A 25 2.75 -19.47 -2.60
CA ALA A 25 1.49 -18.80 -2.93
C ALA A 25 1.52 -18.31 -4.36
N VAL A 26 0.45 -18.54 -5.11
CA VAL A 26 0.28 -18.10 -6.50
C VAL A 26 -0.79 -17.02 -6.54
N PRO A 27 -0.41 -15.72 -6.55
CA PRO A 27 -1.35 -14.62 -6.72
C PRO A 27 -2.05 -14.74 -8.08
N PHE A 28 -3.38 -14.62 -8.08
CA PHE A 28 -4.17 -14.76 -9.30
C PHE A 28 -5.24 -13.68 -9.46
N ALA A 29 -5.66 -13.01 -8.38
CA ALA A 29 -6.71 -12.00 -8.45
C ALA A 29 -6.43 -10.82 -7.55
N ILE A 30 -6.96 -9.66 -7.95
CA ILE A 30 -7.00 -8.41 -7.20
C ILE A 30 -8.42 -7.85 -7.25
N ARG A 31 -8.80 -7.04 -6.26
CA ARG A 31 -10.04 -6.26 -6.34
C ARG A 31 -9.92 -5.18 -7.40
N GLY A 32 -11.03 -4.92 -8.09
CA GLY A 32 -11.12 -3.92 -9.14
C GLY A 32 -12.53 -3.41 -9.38
N ASN A 33 -12.63 -2.52 -10.31
CA ASN A 33 -13.88 -1.97 -10.85
C ASN A 33 -13.75 -1.85 -12.38
N GLU A 34 -14.66 -1.15 -13.03
CA GLU A 34 -14.64 -0.94 -14.49
C GLU A 34 -13.42 -0.15 -14.98
N GLN A 35 -12.84 0.69 -14.12
CA GLN A 35 -11.65 1.46 -14.44
C GLN A 35 -10.35 0.66 -14.29
N GLY A 36 -10.40 -0.51 -13.64
CA GLY A 36 -9.24 -1.38 -13.45
C GLY A 36 -9.00 -1.79 -11.99
N PRO A 37 -7.77 -2.23 -11.66
CA PRO A 37 -7.41 -2.65 -10.31
C PRO A 37 -7.56 -1.53 -9.29
N VAL A 38 -8.05 -1.88 -8.10
CA VAL A 38 -8.07 -0.97 -6.96
C VAL A 38 -6.72 -0.99 -6.25
N GLY A 39 -6.17 0.19 -6.03
CA GLY A 39 -4.88 0.35 -5.39
C GLY A 39 -4.81 1.60 -4.53
N MET A 40 -3.65 1.78 -3.91
CA MET A 40 -3.31 2.96 -3.14
C MET A 40 -1.98 3.55 -3.61
N ASN A 41 -1.82 4.85 -3.47
CA ASN A 41 -0.55 5.53 -3.68
C ASN A 41 0.09 5.84 -2.32
N LEU A 42 1.41 5.84 -2.26
CA LEU A 42 2.11 6.56 -1.22
C LEU A 42 1.99 8.06 -1.52
N LYS A 43 1.53 8.84 -0.55
CA LYS A 43 1.58 10.31 -0.60
C LYS A 43 2.50 10.83 0.49
N MET A 44 3.48 11.68 0.14
CA MET A 44 4.22 12.46 1.14
C MET A 44 3.43 13.71 1.42
N ILE A 45 2.89 13.82 2.62
CA ILE A 45 2.10 14.97 3.07
C ILE A 45 2.86 15.85 4.04
N VAL A 46 2.59 17.14 3.95
CA VAL A 46 3.01 18.19 4.91
C VAL A 46 1.81 19.03 5.28
N ARG A 47 1.87 19.77 6.39
CA ARG A 47 0.83 20.73 6.76
C ARG A 47 0.73 21.82 5.69
N LYS A 48 -0.49 22.23 5.35
CA LYS A 48 -0.77 23.22 4.28
C LYS A 48 0.00 24.52 4.45
N GLU A 49 0.02 25.04 5.67
CA GLU A 49 0.67 26.32 6.01
C GLU A 49 2.18 26.21 6.19
N SER A 50 2.78 25.01 6.08
CA SER A 50 4.23 24.85 6.17
C SER A 50 4.91 25.51 4.97
N SER A 51 6.17 25.89 5.15
CA SER A 51 7.02 26.44 4.08
C SER A 51 7.48 25.39 3.07
N TYR A 52 7.23 24.11 3.34
CA TYR A 52 7.71 23.00 2.50
C TYR A 52 6.93 22.91 1.20
N GLN A 53 7.65 22.98 0.05
CA GLN A 53 7.07 22.97 -1.30
C GLN A 53 7.52 21.73 -2.11
N LYS A 54 8.63 21.11 -1.76
CA LYS A 54 9.25 19.96 -2.46
C LYS A 54 9.93 19.03 -1.47
N LEU A 55 10.28 17.81 -1.93
CA LEU A 55 10.93 16.81 -1.07
C LEU A 55 12.25 17.30 -0.46
N ASP A 56 13.05 18.08 -1.18
CA ASP A 56 14.32 18.63 -0.68
C ASP A 56 14.16 19.49 0.58
N ASP A 57 13.01 20.16 0.74
CA ASP A 57 12.75 21.02 1.90
C ASP A 57 12.61 20.19 3.21
N LEU A 58 12.49 18.87 3.06
CA LEU A 58 12.36 17.93 4.18
C LEU A 58 13.72 17.45 4.73
N LYS A 59 14.84 17.89 4.18
CA LYS A 59 16.18 17.58 4.71
C LYS A 59 16.34 18.14 6.12
N GLY A 60 16.85 17.32 7.03
CA GLY A 60 16.99 17.64 8.45
C GLY A 60 15.69 17.60 9.27
N LYS A 61 14.55 17.24 8.67
CA LYS A 61 13.24 17.26 9.32
C LYS A 61 12.88 15.93 9.98
N ARG A 62 11.84 15.93 10.81
CA ARG A 62 11.28 14.75 11.46
C ARG A 62 10.11 14.24 10.62
N ILE A 63 10.28 13.07 9.99
CA ILE A 63 9.27 12.47 9.12
C ILE A 63 8.67 11.25 9.82
N ALA A 64 7.36 11.24 9.96
CA ALA A 64 6.62 10.16 10.63
C ALA A 64 6.39 9.00 9.68
N HIS A 65 7.27 8.00 9.71
CA HIS A 65 6.97 6.69 9.16
C HIS A 65 5.97 5.95 10.04
N THR A 66 5.20 4.98 9.50
CA THR A 66 4.17 4.29 10.29
C THR A 66 4.76 3.20 11.18
N SER A 67 5.25 2.12 10.57
CA SER A 67 5.90 0.99 11.24
C SER A 67 6.94 0.37 10.32
N PRO A 68 7.92 -0.38 10.86
CA PRO A 68 9.00 -0.99 10.05
C PRO A 68 8.50 -1.87 8.90
N SER A 69 7.34 -2.52 9.03
CA SER A 69 6.78 -3.44 8.03
C SER A 69 5.77 -2.79 7.08
N SER A 70 5.39 -1.53 7.31
CA SER A 70 4.41 -0.84 6.46
C SER A 70 4.97 -0.60 5.06
N ASN A 71 4.21 -0.98 4.03
CA ASN A 71 4.62 -0.75 2.65
C ASN A 71 4.69 0.75 2.34
N SER A 72 3.56 1.44 2.25
CA SER A 72 3.49 2.87 1.90
C SER A 72 4.04 3.80 2.98
N GLY A 73 4.01 3.39 4.26
CA GLY A 73 4.44 4.23 5.38
C GLY A 73 5.92 4.07 5.77
N ASN A 74 6.67 3.10 5.21
CA ASN A 74 8.08 2.92 5.54
C ASN A 74 8.91 2.32 4.40
N LEU A 75 8.48 1.17 3.81
CA LEU A 75 9.33 0.43 2.88
C LEU A 75 9.45 1.15 1.53
N ALA A 76 8.33 1.63 1.01
CA ALA A 76 8.32 2.37 -0.24
C ALA A 76 9.10 3.71 -0.13
N PRO A 77 8.94 4.52 0.92
CA PRO A 77 9.84 5.66 1.14
C PRO A 77 11.32 5.28 1.12
N ARG A 78 11.71 4.20 1.80
CA ARG A 78 13.12 3.74 1.84
C ARG A 78 13.65 3.27 0.49
N ALA A 79 12.79 2.71 -0.35
CA ALA A 79 13.16 2.24 -1.70
C ALA A 79 13.13 3.34 -2.77
N LEU A 80 12.22 4.29 -2.67
CA LEU A 80 11.93 5.27 -3.71
C LEU A 80 12.64 6.61 -3.48
N PHE A 81 12.65 7.11 -2.24
CA PHE A 81 13.13 8.46 -1.94
C PHE A 81 14.63 8.66 -2.12
N PRO A 82 15.52 7.67 -1.90
CA PRO A 82 16.93 7.84 -2.25
C PRO A 82 17.17 8.23 -3.72
N LYS A 83 16.37 7.69 -4.63
CA LYS A 83 16.42 8.02 -6.07
C LYS A 83 15.94 9.46 -6.37
N LEU A 84 15.23 10.07 -5.42
CA LEU A 84 14.71 11.42 -5.47
C LEU A 84 15.56 12.41 -4.65
N GLY A 85 16.72 11.97 -4.14
CA GLY A 85 17.64 12.81 -3.36
C GLY A 85 17.23 13.03 -1.90
N LEU A 86 16.40 12.13 -1.33
CA LEU A 86 15.93 12.23 0.05
C LEU A 86 16.04 10.86 0.75
N THR A 87 17.18 10.55 1.35
CA THR A 87 17.48 9.25 1.97
C THR A 87 17.02 9.21 3.42
N PRO A 88 16.14 8.26 3.81
CA PRO A 88 15.74 8.05 5.21
C PRO A 88 16.94 7.80 6.13
N ASP A 89 16.89 8.34 7.34
CA ASP A 89 17.90 8.28 8.40
C ASP A 89 19.25 8.96 8.05
N THR A 90 19.44 9.38 6.81
CA THR A 90 20.60 10.17 6.35
C THR A 90 20.22 11.64 6.15
N ASP A 91 19.24 11.90 5.27
CA ASP A 91 18.82 13.25 4.95
C ASP A 91 17.70 13.76 5.88
N TYR A 92 16.97 12.88 6.53
CA TYR A 92 15.94 13.24 7.51
C TYR A 92 15.81 12.20 8.64
N LYS A 93 15.27 12.62 9.76
CA LYS A 93 15.05 11.74 10.92
C LYS A 93 13.74 10.96 10.77
N VAL A 94 13.81 9.65 10.71
CA VAL A 94 12.64 8.76 10.78
C VAL A 94 12.14 8.65 12.21
N VAL A 95 10.83 8.84 12.41
CA VAL A 95 10.11 8.60 13.67
C VAL A 95 8.94 7.67 13.39
N TYR A 96 8.75 6.63 14.17
CA TYR A 96 7.64 5.71 13.96
C TYR A 96 6.40 6.16 14.73
N SER A 97 5.31 6.46 14.01
CA SER A 97 4.02 6.88 14.58
C SER A 97 3.11 5.71 14.95
N GLY A 98 3.40 4.51 14.43
CA GLY A 98 2.60 3.30 14.61
C GLY A 98 1.60 3.03 13.47
N LYS A 99 0.79 4.01 13.08
CA LYS A 99 -0.29 3.87 12.07
C LYS A 99 -0.38 5.11 11.18
N HIS A 100 -0.99 4.96 10.00
CA HIS A 100 -1.22 6.07 9.07
C HIS A 100 -2.06 7.19 9.68
N ASP A 101 -3.13 6.86 10.41
CA ASP A 101 -3.99 7.85 11.07
C ASP A 101 -3.18 8.73 12.04
N GLN A 102 -2.31 8.13 12.85
CA GLN A 102 -1.43 8.85 13.79
C GLN A 102 -0.41 9.72 13.05
N SER A 103 0.14 9.23 11.93
CA SER A 103 1.03 10.03 11.07
C SER A 103 0.29 11.27 10.53
N ILE A 104 -0.93 11.08 9.99
CA ILE A 104 -1.75 12.13 9.40
C ILE A 104 -2.12 13.18 10.46
N LEU A 105 -2.58 12.74 11.64
CA LEU A 105 -2.91 13.65 12.74
C LEU A 105 -1.69 14.41 13.24
N GLY A 106 -0.56 13.73 13.42
CA GLY A 106 0.67 14.36 13.89
C GLY A 106 1.26 15.38 12.90
N VAL A 107 1.06 15.20 11.59
CA VAL A 107 1.37 16.25 10.60
C VAL A 107 0.42 17.42 10.74
N LYS A 108 -0.89 17.17 10.92
CA LYS A 108 -1.89 18.23 11.13
C LYS A 108 -1.60 19.08 12.36
N THR A 109 -1.24 18.45 13.48
CA THR A 109 -0.93 19.15 14.76
C THR A 109 0.46 19.77 14.78
N GLY A 110 1.36 19.37 13.87
CA GLY A 110 2.75 19.85 13.82
C GLY A 110 3.72 19.04 14.68
N ASP A 111 3.30 17.88 15.20
CA ASP A 111 4.20 16.96 15.91
C ASP A 111 5.25 16.36 14.98
N TYR A 112 4.94 16.28 13.69
CA TYR A 112 5.81 15.84 12.62
C TYR A 112 5.82 16.85 11.47
N ASP A 113 6.97 17.02 10.83
CA ASP A 113 7.11 17.93 9.68
C ASP A 113 6.41 17.39 8.44
N ALA A 114 6.48 16.06 8.22
CA ALA A 114 5.90 15.36 7.09
C ALA A 114 5.59 13.90 7.43
N ALA A 115 4.82 13.23 6.57
CA ALA A 115 4.60 11.79 6.66
C ALA A 115 4.32 11.16 5.29
N PRO A 116 4.92 10.01 4.97
CA PRO A 116 4.49 9.13 3.90
C PRO A 116 3.27 8.33 4.36
N VAL A 117 2.15 8.53 3.70
CA VAL A 117 0.86 7.92 4.07
C VAL A 117 0.21 7.20 2.90
N ALA A 118 -0.65 6.24 3.19
CA ALA A 118 -1.48 5.59 2.20
C ALA A 118 -2.64 6.52 1.78
N SER A 119 -2.85 6.67 0.47
CA SER A 119 -3.85 7.58 -0.08
C SER A 119 -5.29 7.24 0.32
N ASP A 120 -5.61 5.96 0.44
CA ASP A 120 -6.91 5.46 0.87
C ASP A 120 -7.20 5.80 2.34
N VAL A 121 -6.21 5.67 3.24
CA VAL A 121 -6.37 6.07 4.64
C VAL A 121 -6.60 7.57 4.76
N LEU A 122 -5.83 8.39 4.02
CA LEU A 122 -6.03 9.85 4.00
C LEU A 122 -7.44 10.20 3.49
N GLN A 123 -7.91 9.53 2.44
CA GLN A 123 -9.25 9.72 1.90
C GLN A 123 -10.32 9.33 2.91
N HIS A 124 -10.21 8.16 3.54
CA HIS A 124 -11.17 7.71 4.56
C HIS A 124 -11.25 8.66 5.75
N MET A 125 -10.13 9.22 6.21
CA MET A 125 -10.12 10.20 7.29
C MET A 125 -10.78 11.51 6.87
N THR A 126 -10.63 11.91 5.61
CA THR A 126 -11.29 13.08 5.03
C THR A 126 -12.80 12.87 4.90
N ASP A 127 -13.23 11.72 4.37
CA ASP A 127 -14.65 11.38 4.20
C ASP A 127 -15.41 11.32 5.53
N ARG A 128 -14.70 10.92 6.60
CA ARG A 128 -15.23 10.89 7.97
C ARG A 128 -15.14 12.24 8.69
N GLY A 129 -14.61 13.29 8.05
CA GLY A 129 -14.46 14.61 8.63
C GLY A 129 -13.43 14.72 9.77
N VAL A 130 -12.56 13.71 9.96
CA VAL A 130 -11.48 13.74 10.95
C VAL A 130 -10.41 14.76 10.57
N VAL A 131 -10.13 14.85 9.27
CA VAL A 131 -9.24 15.86 8.67
C VAL A 131 -9.92 16.45 7.43
N LYS A 132 -9.39 17.58 6.95
CA LYS A 132 -9.80 18.20 5.69
C LYS A 132 -8.69 18.00 4.65
N ALA A 133 -9.05 17.88 3.37
CA ALA A 133 -8.07 17.81 2.29
C ALA A 133 -7.13 19.03 2.30
N ASP A 134 -7.67 20.21 2.61
CA ASP A 134 -6.94 21.47 2.71
C ASP A 134 -6.04 21.61 3.96
N ASP A 135 -6.10 20.66 4.89
CA ASP A 135 -5.14 20.63 6.01
C ASP A 135 -3.71 20.30 5.52
N PHE A 136 -3.60 19.75 4.31
CA PHE A 136 -2.34 19.20 3.79
C PHE A 136 -1.97 19.71 2.40
N ARG A 137 -0.66 19.71 2.15
CA ARG A 137 -0.05 19.75 0.81
C ARG A 137 0.61 18.39 0.54
N VAL A 138 0.41 17.86 -0.67
CA VAL A 138 1.08 16.64 -1.13
C VAL A 138 2.33 17.05 -1.91
N LEU A 139 3.51 16.64 -1.44
CA LEU A 139 4.79 16.91 -2.09
C LEU A 139 5.18 15.83 -3.10
N TYR A 140 4.66 14.60 -2.93
CA TYR A 140 4.95 13.46 -3.79
C TYR A 140 3.79 12.46 -3.79
N THR A 141 3.54 11.88 -4.93
CA THR A 141 2.62 10.75 -5.10
C THR A 141 3.32 9.65 -5.89
N SER A 142 3.38 8.44 -5.35
CA SER A 142 3.95 7.28 -6.06
C SER A 142 3.03 6.77 -7.16
N GLU A 143 3.55 5.87 -8.00
CA GLU A 143 2.70 4.94 -8.74
C GLU A 143 1.81 4.14 -7.79
N MET A 144 0.75 3.55 -8.33
CA MET A 144 -0.23 2.79 -7.57
C MET A 144 0.35 1.47 -7.08
N PHE A 145 0.24 1.21 -5.79
CA PHE A 145 0.42 -0.12 -5.22
C PHE A 145 -0.91 -0.87 -5.27
N PRO A 146 -0.93 -2.12 -5.75
CA PRO A 146 -2.12 -2.95 -5.65
C PRO A 146 -2.49 -3.15 -4.17
N THR A 147 -3.79 -3.28 -3.86
CA THR A 147 -4.25 -3.45 -2.47
C THR A 147 -3.95 -4.85 -1.94
N ASP A 148 -4.74 -5.83 -2.37
CA ASP A 148 -4.66 -7.20 -1.87
C ASP A 148 -4.38 -8.17 -3.02
N ALA A 149 -3.50 -9.13 -2.81
CA ALA A 149 -3.35 -10.29 -3.68
C ALA A 149 -4.18 -11.45 -3.14
N TYR A 150 -5.12 -11.96 -3.91
CA TYR A 150 -5.76 -13.24 -3.65
C TYR A 150 -4.90 -14.33 -4.29
N ALA A 151 -4.47 -15.29 -3.50
CA ALA A 151 -3.54 -16.33 -3.92
C ALA A 151 -4.02 -17.72 -3.50
N TYR A 152 -3.73 -18.73 -4.32
CA TYR A 152 -3.90 -20.14 -3.96
C TYR A 152 -2.54 -20.81 -3.73
N ALA A 153 -2.54 -21.98 -3.09
CA ALA A 153 -1.33 -22.77 -2.88
C ALA A 153 -0.91 -23.43 -4.21
N TYR A 154 0.39 -23.36 -4.58
CA TYR A 154 0.93 -23.85 -5.85
C TYR A 154 0.62 -25.32 -6.14
N ASN A 155 0.48 -26.13 -5.10
CA ASN A 155 0.28 -27.58 -5.16
C ASN A 155 -1.20 -28.00 -5.22
N LEU A 156 -2.13 -27.07 -5.44
CA LEU A 156 -3.51 -27.43 -5.70
C LEU A 156 -3.65 -28.15 -7.04
N GLU A 157 -4.60 -29.05 -7.10
CA GLU A 157 -4.94 -29.76 -8.33
C GLU A 157 -5.33 -28.76 -9.44
N PRO A 158 -4.82 -28.92 -10.70
CA PRO A 158 -4.99 -27.92 -11.76
C PRO A 158 -6.44 -27.56 -12.08
N MET A 159 -7.34 -28.55 -12.05
CA MET A 159 -8.77 -28.30 -12.27
C MET A 159 -9.36 -27.43 -11.17
N LEU A 160 -8.93 -27.64 -9.92
CA LEU A 160 -9.38 -26.83 -8.79
C LEU A 160 -8.84 -25.40 -8.88
N GLN A 161 -7.58 -25.21 -9.29
CA GLN A 161 -7.02 -23.87 -9.56
C GLN A 161 -7.87 -23.11 -10.61
N THR A 162 -8.26 -23.80 -11.70
CA THR A 162 -9.10 -23.21 -12.75
C THR A 162 -10.48 -22.81 -12.21
N LYS A 163 -11.14 -23.70 -11.45
CA LYS A 163 -12.45 -23.42 -10.85
C LYS A 163 -12.40 -22.26 -9.86
N ILE A 164 -11.36 -22.19 -9.03
CA ILE A 164 -11.17 -21.09 -8.08
C ILE A 164 -11.05 -19.75 -8.82
N LYS A 165 -10.20 -19.67 -9.86
CA LYS A 165 -10.05 -18.46 -10.68
C LYS A 165 -11.40 -18.04 -11.28
N GLN A 166 -12.12 -18.98 -11.89
CA GLN A 166 -13.41 -18.70 -12.52
C GLN A 166 -14.43 -18.18 -11.51
N CYS A 167 -14.54 -18.81 -10.33
CA CYS A 167 -15.43 -18.35 -9.28
C CYS A 167 -15.14 -16.90 -8.84
N PHE A 168 -13.85 -16.54 -8.73
CA PHE A 168 -13.48 -15.18 -8.38
C PHE A 168 -13.82 -14.17 -9.51
N TYR A 169 -13.50 -14.51 -10.75
CA TYR A 169 -13.71 -13.59 -11.88
C TYR A 169 -15.19 -13.39 -12.23
N ASP A 170 -16.02 -14.41 -11.99
CA ASP A 170 -17.47 -14.31 -12.20
C ASP A 170 -18.20 -13.66 -11.04
N TYR A 171 -17.56 -13.60 -9.84
CA TYR A 171 -18.21 -13.06 -8.67
C TYR A 171 -18.39 -11.55 -8.77
N LYS A 172 -19.61 -11.10 -8.52
CA LYS A 172 -19.94 -9.66 -8.39
C LYS A 172 -20.14 -9.34 -6.90
N VAL A 173 -19.32 -8.42 -6.42
CA VAL A 173 -19.42 -7.96 -5.03
C VAL A 173 -20.72 -7.17 -4.86
N PRO A 174 -21.57 -7.49 -3.87
CA PRO A 174 -22.77 -6.72 -3.58
C PRO A 174 -22.46 -5.23 -3.38
N ALA A 175 -23.31 -4.34 -3.90
CA ALA A 175 -23.08 -2.90 -3.92
C ALA A 175 -22.78 -2.30 -2.53
N GLU A 176 -23.44 -2.78 -1.50
CA GLU A 176 -23.24 -2.38 -0.10
C GLU A 176 -21.82 -2.75 0.42
N MET A 177 -21.25 -3.87 -0.03
CA MET A 177 -19.90 -4.30 0.29
C MET A 177 -18.86 -3.61 -0.58
N ALA A 178 -19.18 -3.38 -1.86
CA ALA A 178 -18.27 -2.78 -2.84
C ALA A 178 -17.78 -1.39 -2.40
N LYS A 179 -18.62 -0.60 -1.77
CA LYS A 179 -18.28 0.72 -1.22
C LYS A 179 -17.18 0.63 -0.16
N GLY A 180 -17.25 -0.35 0.74
CA GLY A 180 -16.24 -0.58 1.79
C GLY A 180 -14.97 -1.24 1.26
N LEU A 181 -15.07 -2.07 0.23
CA LEU A 181 -13.97 -2.80 -0.38
C LEU A 181 -13.23 -1.98 -1.46
N GLY A 182 -13.81 -0.89 -1.94
CA GLY A 182 -13.26 -0.07 -3.01
C GLY A 182 -13.35 -0.69 -4.41
N GLY A 183 -14.02 -1.85 -4.57
CA GLY A 183 -14.18 -2.52 -5.85
C GLY A 183 -15.39 -3.46 -5.88
N ASP A 184 -15.95 -3.69 -7.07
CA ASP A 184 -17.16 -4.47 -7.27
C ASP A 184 -16.92 -5.84 -7.93
N ARG A 185 -15.67 -6.15 -8.24
CA ARG A 185 -15.24 -7.39 -8.93
C ARG A 185 -13.81 -7.77 -8.61
N PHE A 186 -13.41 -8.96 -9.06
CA PHE A 186 -12.01 -9.42 -9.03
C PHE A 186 -11.46 -9.44 -10.47
N LEU A 187 -10.24 -8.92 -10.62
CA LEU A 187 -9.53 -8.86 -11.88
C LEU A 187 -8.36 -9.84 -11.89
N PRO A 188 -8.06 -10.50 -13.03
CA PRO A 188 -6.91 -11.38 -13.16
C PRO A 188 -5.61 -10.60 -13.05
N ILE A 189 -4.63 -11.18 -12.37
CA ILE A 189 -3.28 -10.61 -12.23
C ILE A 189 -2.23 -11.70 -12.28
N THR A 190 -1.00 -11.28 -12.50
CA THR A 190 0.20 -12.11 -12.33
C THR A 190 1.18 -11.43 -11.38
N TYR A 191 1.85 -12.22 -10.55
CA TYR A 191 2.85 -11.69 -9.63
C TYR A 191 4.02 -11.02 -10.34
N GLN A 192 4.43 -11.55 -11.48
CA GLN A 192 5.56 -11.05 -12.24
C GLN A 192 5.31 -9.65 -12.83
N LYS A 193 4.12 -9.41 -13.38
CA LYS A 193 3.78 -8.16 -14.06
C LYS A 193 3.20 -7.14 -13.09
N ASP A 194 2.15 -7.54 -12.39
CA ASP A 194 1.29 -6.57 -11.69
C ASP A 194 1.81 -6.22 -10.29
N TRP A 195 2.85 -6.94 -9.79
CA TRP A 195 3.50 -6.71 -8.50
C TRP A 195 4.95 -6.18 -8.63
N GLU A 196 5.34 -5.63 -9.78
CA GLU A 196 6.70 -5.15 -10.00
C GLU A 196 7.13 -4.07 -9.02
N LEU A 197 6.29 -3.06 -8.80
CA LEU A 197 6.58 -2.00 -7.84
C LEU A 197 6.73 -2.54 -6.40
N VAL A 198 5.86 -3.47 -5.99
CA VAL A 198 5.96 -4.11 -4.67
C VAL A 198 7.24 -4.93 -4.54
N ARG A 199 7.66 -5.65 -5.59
CA ARG A 199 8.92 -6.40 -5.61
C ARG A 199 10.13 -5.49 -5.54
N THR A 200 10.11 -4.36 -6.25
CA THR A 200 11.16 -3.35 -6.19
C THR A 200 11.34 -2.81 -4.77
N VAL A 201 10.22 -2.53 -4.09
CA VAL A 201 10.24 -2.12 -2.67
C VAL A 201 10.73 -3.24 -1.76
N ALA A 202 10.34 -4.50 -2.03
CA ALA A 202 10.78 -5.65 -1.25
C ALA A 202 12.27 -5.95 -1.41
N ALA A 203 12.81 -5.80 -2.61
CA ALA A 203 14.23 -6.02 -2.91
C ALA A 203 15.16 -5.03 -2.17
N TYR A 204 14.68 -3.86 -1.81
CA TYR A 204 15.44 -2.89 -1.01
C TYR A 204 15.75 -3.37 0.42
N ARG A 205 15.09 -4.44 0.89
CA ARG A 205 15.33 -5.04 2.21
C ARG A 205 16.47 -6.06 2.25
N ALA A 206 16.90 -6.52 1.10
CA ALA A 206 17.98 -7.51 0.97
C ALA A 206 19.34 -6.84 0.91
#